data_08004ea485cfd2f57dc818bf555bab94
#
_entry.id   08004ea485cfd2f57dc818bf555bab94
#
_cell.length_a   1.000
_cell.length_b   1.000
_cell.length_c   1.000
_cell.angle_alpha   90.00
_cell.angle_beta   90.00
_cell.angle_gamma   90.00
#
_symmetry.space_group_name_H-M   'P 1'
#
loop_
_entity.id
_entity.type
_entity.pdbx_description
1 polymer ?
#
loop_
_entity_poly.entity_id
_entity_poly.type
_entity_poly.pdbx_seq_one_letter_code
_entity_poly.pdbx_strand_id
1 'polypeptide(L)'
;MANTDVTIQSPIDEYYQNLAVRLEELKVEFTKIEATTGNDQTFEDYIQGDREFAEGVQQNSQRYYDALKVLRADTQIFYPVPSEVYRDEWDDVIMDDTMEYTHCRYTPVVTEDPRDFGIDGYTLRLQREDRRIRLLICVTLYNEDQDTLRKTLLGICDNLEVLYEKFALADGRKGLDWQEVAVCIIQDGLPMCNQSVVAAATVQGFFSPVVIQEDVLGTPTSLHLFEYTARYKKHAGIENYPPLQVIFATKTKNKGKLDSHCWFFDAFSYLIQPEYCVLFDAGTRPMPTALKAVCTHFQRYPNVGALTGELKVERPYRTFLASVQFCEWKVSHLLQKPIESICGFLTVLPGAFSAFRWLAVDGEPLRRYFYGLYSQAELNAFEANMYLAEDRILCLEIVAKKGCQYRLEYVKEAVAEADPVTRLIGLMKQRRRWLNGTFFAMLYALGNMSRIWSEVGHSFIRKLVLTMEFLYLTLVTLVGTWFGIGIFFVMLTTLLEVAFDGPGWLKAIGYGVELLYLFLMIIQLIINLKNKPEPVEKVSCCD
;
A
#
# COMPACT_ATOMS: atom_id res chain seq x y z
N MET A 1 -53.06 -3.81 -23.46
CA MET A 1 -52.97 -2.67 -22.55
C MET A 1 -51.56 -2.17 -22.69
N ALA A 2 -51.42 -0.96 -23.20
CA ALA A 2 -50.14 -0.40 -23.64
C ALA A 2 -49.26 -0.01 -22.43
N ASN A 3 -48.03 -0.53 -22.39
CA ASN A 3 -46.99 0.00 -21.56
C ASN A 3 -46.45 1.28 -22.22
N THR A 4 -46.76 2.40 -21.65
CA THR A 4 -46.12 3.67 -21.96
C THR A 4 -44.83 3.74 -21.11
N ASP A 5 -43.70 3.38 -21.71
CA ASP A 5 -42.37 3.75 -21.21
C ASP A 5 -42.26 5.28 -21.29
N VAL A 6 -42.51 5.91 -20.18
CA VAL A 6 -42.14 7.32 -19.98
C VAL A 6 -40.67 7.32 -19.58
N THR A 7 -39.80 7.42 -20.57
CA THR A 7 -38.39 7.84 -20.35
C THR A 7 -38.43 9.25 -19.77
N ILE A 8 -38.22 9.35 -18.47
CA ILE A 8 -37.96 10.64 -17.80
C ILE A 8 -36.56 11.05 -18.27
N GLN A 9 -36.47 11.83 -19.35
CA GLN A 9 -35.26 12.55 -19.71
C GLN A 9 -34.93 13.45 -18.51
N SER A 10 -33.74 13.24 -17.92
CA SER A 10 -33.31 14.09 -16.82
C SER A 10 -33.08 15.52 -17.35
N PRO A 11 -33.34 16.57 -16.55
CA PRO A 11 -33.03 17.95 -16.95
C PRO A 11 -31.56 18.14 -17.35
N ILE A 12 -30.71 17.21 -16.95
CA ILE A 12 -29.29 17.10 -17.29
C ILE A 12 -29.10 16.71 -18.76
N ASP A 13 -29.87 15.72 -19.27
CA ASP A 13 -29.76 15.24 -20.66
C ASP A 13 -30.21 16.31 -21.67
N GLU A 14 -31.25 17.07 -21.35
CA GLU A 14 -31.75 18.17 -22.18
C GLU A 14 -30.71 19.32 -22.24
N TYR A 15 -30.05 19.61 -21.14
CA TYR A 15 -28.99 20.62 -21.08
C TYR A 15 -27.77 20.24 -21.93
N TYR A 16 -27.35 18.96 -21.88
CA TYR A 16 -26.20 18.48 -22.66
C TYR A 16 -26.48 18.39 -24.15
N GLN A 17 -27.68 18.01 -24.55
CA GLN A 17 -28.08 18.06 -25.94
C GLN A 17 -28.06 19.49 -26.47
N ASN A 18 -28.54 20.46 -25.70
CA ASN A 18 -28.51 21.87 -26.07
C ASN A 18 -27.08 22.43 -26.15
N LEU A 19 -26.16 22.01 -25.25
CA LEU A 19 -24.76 22.42 -25.28
C LEU A 19 -24.00 21.83 -26.48
N ALA A 20 -24.25 20.55 -26.79
CA ALA A 20 -23.64 19.89 -27.95
C ALA A 20 -24.12 20.51 -29.28
N VAL A 21 -25.41 20.83 -29.38
CA VAL A 21 -25.97 21.52 -30.54
C VAL A 21 -25.34 22.91 -30.68
N ARG A 22 -25.17 23.65 -29.57
CA ARG A 22 -24.57 24.99 -29.61
C ARG A 22 -23.09 24.98 -29.99
N LEU A 23 -22.31 23.99 -29.53
CA LEU A 23 -20.91 23.78 -29.91
C LEU A 23 -20.78 23.47 -31.43
N GLU A 24 -21.67 22.68 -31.99
CA GLU A 24 -21.70 22.38 -33.41
C GLU A 24 -22.09 23.63 -34.25
N GLU A 25 -23.04 24.43 -33.76
CA GLU A 25 -23.37 25.73 -34.39
C GLU A 25 -22.17 26.67 -34.42
N LEU A 26 -21.45 26.81 -33.30
CA LEU A 26 -20.26 27.66 -33.20
C LEU A 26 -19.09 27.16 -34.09
N LYS A 27 -18.91 25.85 -34.21
CA LYS A 27 -17.96 25.27 -35.17
C LYS A 27 -18.31 25.63 -36.62
N VAL A 28 -19.60 25.54 -36.96
CA VAL A 28 -20.08 25.89 -38.30
C VAL A 28 -19.91 27.39 -38.56
N GLU A 29 -20.17 28.26 -37.59
CA GLU A 29 -19.94 29.70 -37.70
C GLU A 29 -18.44 30.04 -37.88
N PHE A 30 -17.57 29.43 -37.09
CA PHE A 30 -16.13 29.58 -37.17
C PHE A 30 -15.58 29.15 -38.54
N THR A 31 -16.01 27.99 -39.03
CA THR A 31 -15.61 27.49 -40.37
C THR A 31 -16.05 28.41 -41.48
N LYS A 32 -17.18 29.11 -41.34
CA LYS A 32 -17.63 30.13 -42.32
C LYS A 32 -16.78 31.40 -42.24
N ILE A 33 -16.37 31.82 -41.06
CA ILE A 33 -15.52 32.99 -40.84
C ILE A 33 -14.11 32.72 -41.34
N GLU A 34 -13.54 31.55 -41.06
CA GLU A 34 -12.24 31.12 -41.54
C GLU A 34 -12.19 31.09 -43.07
N ALA A 35 -13.25 30.59 -43.71
CA ALA A 35 -13.38 30.56 -45.18
C ALA A 35 -13.54 31.95 -45.82
N THR A 36 -14.00 32.95 -45.05
CA THR A 36 -14.25 34.31 -45.58
C THR A 36 -13.14 35.32 -45.27
N THR A 37 -12.40 35.13 -44.18
CA THR A 37 -11.44 36.14 -43.68
C THR A 37 -9.97 35.75 -43.82
N GLY A 38 -9.65 34.46 -44.05
CA GLY A 38 -8.26 34.00 -44.19
C GLY A 38 -7.38 34.32 -42.97
N ASN A 39 -7.95 34.39 -41.79
CA ASN A 39 -7.28 34.79 -40.55
C ASN A 39 -6.75 33.56 -39.82
N ASP A 40 -5.48 33.60 -39.40
CA ASP A 40 -4.80 32.53 -38.64
C ASP A 40 -5.29 32.42 -37.17
N GLN A 41 -6.52 32.83 -36.87
CA GLN A 41 -7.13 32.73 -35.54
C GLN A 41 -7.60 31.31 -35.26
N THR A 42 -7.20 30.74 -34.14
CA THR A 42 -7.67 29.41 -33.76
C THR A 42 -9.12 29.45 -33.22
N PHE A 43 -9.84 28.34 -33.29
CA PHE A 43 -11.20 28.25 -32.76
C PHE A 43 -11.25 28.58 -31.25
N GLU A 44 -10.17 28.31 -30.53
CA GLU A 44 -10.02 28.66 -29.10
C GLU A 44 -9.90 30.18 -28.90
N ASP A 45 -9.19 30.89 -29.78
CA ASP A 45 -9.09 32.36 -29.73
C ASP A 45 -10.41 33.06 -30.09
N TYR A 46 -11.19 32.47 -30.99
CA TYR A 46 -12.52 32.95 -31.37
C TYR A 46 -13.51 32.87 -30.17
N ILE A 47 -13.48 31.76 -29.45
CA ILE A 47 -14.32 31.52 -28.25
C ILE A 47 -13.91 32.46 -27.09
N GLN A 48 -12.60 32.74 -26.93
CA GLN A 48 -12.11 33.67 -25.91
C GLN A 48 -12.42 35.16 -26.20
N GLY A 49 -12.66 35.50 -27.44
CA GLY A 49 -13.00 36.88 -27.86
C GLY A 49 -14.43 37.27 -27.51
N ASP A 50 -15.33 36.35 -27.31
CA ASP A 50 -16.71 36.62 -26.92
C ASP A 50 -16.82 36.58 -25.37
N ARG A 51 -16.82 37.76 -24.75
CA ARG A 51 -16.75 37.91 -23.29
C ARG A 51 -17.95 37.33 -22.53
N GLU A 52 -19.12 37.40 -23.14
CA GLU A 52 -20.37 36.88 -22.59
C GLU A 52 -20.41 35.33 -22.65
N PHE A 53 -19.84 34.76 -23.72
CA PHE A 53 -19.65 33.33 -23.88
C PHE A 53 -18.55 32.80 -22.97
N ALA A 54 -17.41 33.52 -22.82
CA ALA A 54 -16.30 33.14 -21.97
C ALA A 54 -16.71 33.11 -20.46
N GLU A 55 -17.50 34.08 -20.01
CA GLU A 55 -18.06 34.09 -18.63
C GLU A 55 -19.11 32.98 -18.45
N GLY A 56 -19.94 32.72 -19.45
CA GLY A 56 -20.91 31.62 -19.47
C GLY A 56 -20.23 30.25 -19.49
N VAL A 57 -19.18 30.07 -20.29
CA VAL A 57 -18.37 28.85 -20.35
C VAL A 57 -17.60 28.64 -19.05
N GLN A 58 -17.07 29.69 -18.43
CA GLN A 58 -16.33 29.56 -17.19
C GLN A 58 -17.25 29.17 -16.01
N GLN A 59 -18.46 29.72 -15.90
CA GLN A 59 -19.46 29.29 -14.94
C GLN A 59 -20.05 27.91 -15.24
N ASN A 60 -20.22 27.56 -16.50
CA ASN A 60 -20.76 26.28 -16.92
C ASN A 60 -19.68 25.20 -17.05
N SER A 61 -18.40 25.56 -17.26
CA SER A 61 -17.30 24.60 -17.31
C SER A 61 -17.16 23.83 -16.00
N GLN A 62 -17.28 24.49 -14.85
CA GLN A 62 -17.21 23.80 -13.56
C GLN A 62 -18.36 22.80 -13.41
N ARG A 63 -19.61 23.21 -13.74
CA ARG A 63 -20.77 22.31 -13.74
C ARG A 63 -20.65 21.17 -14.75
N TYR A 64 -20.05 21.43 -15.90
CA TYR A 64 -19.76 20.41 -16.91
C TYR A 64 -18.72 19.41 -16.41
N TYR A 65 -17.63 19.87 -15.80
CA TYR A 65 -16.63 19.00 -15.20
C TYR A 65 -17.22 18.17 -14.05
N ASP A 66 -18.02 18.77 -13.20
CA ASP A 66 -18.69 18.08 -12.09
C ASP A 66 -19.67 17.01 -12.62
N ALA A 67 -20.41 17.29 -13.68
CA ALA A 67 -21.30 16.33 -14.31
C ALA A 67 -20.53 15.21 -15.02
N LEU A 68 -19.42 15.52 -15.72
CA LEU A 68 -18.55 14.49 -16.29
C LEU A 68 -17.94 13.57 -15.23
N LYS A 69 -17.56 14.10 -14.07
CA LYS A 69 -17.09 13.30 -12.93
C LYS A 69 -18.15 12.30 -12.49
N VAL A 70 -19.40 12.76 -12.30
CA VAL A 70 -20.51 11.89 -11.91
C VAL A 70 -20.78 10.82 -12.97
N LEU A 71 -20.83 11.20 -14.25
CA LEU A 71 -21.05 10.23 -15.35
C LEU A 71 -19.93 9.19 -15.45
N ARG A 72 -18.67 9.61 -15.29
CA ARG A 72 -17.52 8.69 -15.28
C ARG A 72 -17.56 7.74 -14.09
N ALA A 73 -17.88 8.25 -12.90
CA ALA A 73 -18.00 7.46 -11.70
C ALA A 73 -19.17 6.46 -11.73
N ASP A 74 -20.22 6.78 -12.50
CA ASP A 74 -21.38 5.88 -12.69
C ASP A 74 -21.18 4.85 -13.82
N THR A 75 -20.07 4.94 -14.58
CA THR A 75 -19.72 3.94 -15.59
C THR A 75 -19.30 2.64 -14.90
N GLN A 76 -20.24 1.70 -14.76
CA GLN A 76 -20.04 0.42 -14.09
C GLN A 76 -20.56 -0.70 -14.97
N ILE A 77 -19.80 -1.79 -15.03
CA ILE A 77 -20.17 -2.98 -15.79
C ILE A 77 -20.32 -4.15 -14.82
N PHE A 78 -21.49 -4.79 -14.81
CA PHE A 78 -21.69 -6.05 -14.12
C PHE A 78 -21.58 -7.18 -15.14
N TYR A 79 -20.64 -8.09 -14.94
CA TYR A 79 -20.47 -9.24 -15.82
C TYR A 79 -20.57 -10.54 -15.03
N PRO A 80 -21.14 -11.61 -15.65
CA PRO A 80 -21.30 -12.87 -14.97
C PRO A 80 -19.94 -13.54 -14.74
N VAL A 81 -19.76 -14.12 -13.56
CA VAL A 81 -18.63 -14.99 -13.24
C VAL A 81 -18.89 -16.40 -13.77
N PRO A 82 -17.84 -17.15 -14.12
CA PRO A 82 -18.01 -18.55 -14.53
C PRO A 82 -18.75 -19.37 -13.46
N SER A 83 -19.74 -20.15 -13.88
CA SER A 83 -20.60 -20.90 -12.95
C SER A 83 -19.83 -21.92 -12.10
N GLU A 84 -18.71 -22.40 -12.59
CA GLU A 84 -17.80 -23.33 -11.91
C GLU A 84 -17.18 -22.73 -10.65
N VAL A 85 -17.20 -21.40 -10.50
CA VAL A 85 -16.62 -20.70 -9.34
C VAL A 85 -17.55 -20.71 -8.14
N TYR A 86 -18.88 -20.66 -8.37
CA TYR A 86 -19.88 -20.53 -7.31
C TYR A 86 -20.82 -21.73 -7.17
N ARG A 87 -20.83 -22.68 -8.14
CA ARG A 87 -21.60 -23.93 -8.05
C ARG A 87 -20.79 -24.99 -7.32
N ASP A 88 -21.43 -25.73 -6.45
CA ASP A 88 -20.87 -26.95 -5.90
C ASP A 88 -21.05 -28.11 -6.88
N GLU A 89 -19.99 -28.86 -7.19
CA GLU A 89 -20.04 -29.98 -8.13
C GLU A 89 -20.95 -31.14 -7.67
N TRP A 90 -21.34 -31.15 -6.37
CA TRP A 90 -22.05 -32.25 -5.73
C TRP A 90 -23.50 -31.93 -5.38
N ASP A 91 -23.87 -30.66 -5.36
CA ASP A 91 -25.24 -30.21 -5.13
C ASP A 91 -25.71 -29.40 -6.32
N ASP A 92 -26.80 -29.86 -6.99
CA ASP A 92 -27.56 -29.05 -7.95
C ASP A 92 -28.22 -27.80 -7.30
N VAL A 93 -27.93 -27.58 -6.02
CA VAL A 93 -28.40 -26.43 -5.27
C VAL A 93 -27.46 -25.26 -5.56
N ILE A 94 -27.94 -24.32 -6.36
CA ILE A 94 -27.39 -22.97 -6.46
C ILE A 94 -27.47 -22.38 -5.06
N MET A 95 -26.32 -22.30 -4.36
CA MET A 95 -26.28 -21.92 -2.94
C MET A 95 -26.77 -20.49 -2.71
N ASP A 96 -26.75 -19.62 -3.69
CA ASP A 96 -27.35 -18.29 -3.65
C ASP A 96 -27.27 -17.68 -5.07
N ASP A 97 -28.43 -17.50 -5.72
CA ASP A 97 -28.52 -16.94 -7.08
C ASP A 97 -28.50 -15.40 -7.07
N THR A 98 -27.98 -14.82 -5.97
CA THR A 98 -27.87 -13.37 -5.86
C THR A 98 -26.76 -12.84 -6.77
N MET A 99 -26.93 -11.64 -7.27
CA MET A 99 -25.91 -10.96 -8.09
C MET A 99 -24.58 -10.84 -7.38
N GLU A 100 -24.57 -10.93 -6.07
CA GLU A 100 -23.35 -10.84 -5.25
C GLU A 100 -22.34 -11.94 -5.57
N TYR A 101 -22.79 -13.18 -5.76
CA TYR A 101 -21.92 -14.33 -6.01
C TYR A 101 -21.79 -14.67 -7.49
N THR A 102 -22.75 -14.23 -8.30
CA THR A 102 -22.84 -14.57 -9.72
C THR A 102 -22.28 -13.52 -10.66
N HIS A 103 -22.06 -12.28 -10.16
CA HIS A 103 -21.57 -11.17 -10.97
C HIS A 103 -20.42 -10.44 -10.29
N CYS A 104 -19.44 -10.07 -11.09
CA CYS A 104 -18.38 -9.15 -10.70
C CYS A 104 -18.75 -7.74 -11.16
N ARG A 105 -18.54 -6.75 -10.30
CA ARG A 105 -18.66 -5.34 -10.65
C ARG A 105 -17.30 -4.83 -11.12
N TYR A 106 -17.25 -4.26 -12.30
CA TYR A 106 -16.09 -3.56 -12.85
C TYR A 106 -16.36 -2.07 -12.93
N THR A 107 -15.42 -1.26 -12.47
CA THR A 107 -15.45 0.21 -12.55
C THR A 107 -14.11 0.71 -13.15
N PRO A 108 -14.13 1.32 -14.33
CA PRO A 108 -12.96 2.03 -14.86
C PRO A 108 -12.80 3.36 -14.13
N VAL A 109 -11.66 3.59 -13.48
CA VAL A 109 -11.38 4.79 -12.71
C VAL A 109 -10.41 5.67 -13.49
N VAL A 110 -10.79 6.91 -13.76
CA VAL A 110 -9.95 7.88 -14.49
C VAL A 110 -9.17 8.82 -13.56
N THR A 111 -9.53 8.86 -12.28
CA THR A 111 -8.84 9.67 -11.26
C THR A 111 -7.40 9.21 -11.11
N GLU A 112 -6.44 10.12 -11.26
CA GLU A 112 -5.02 9.80 -11.10
C GLU A 112 -4.54 9.87 -9.65
N ASP A 113 -5.11 10.78 -8.86
CA ASP A 113 -4.79 10.95 -7.44
C ASP A 113 -5.78 10.16 -6.58
N PRO A 114 -5.33 9.15 -5.82
CA PRO A 114 -6.20 8.36 -4.95
C PRO A 114 -7.08 9.17 -3.98
N ARG A 115 -6.61 10.36 -3.56
CA ARG A 115 -7.35 11.27 -2.65
C ARG A 115 -8.63 11.82 -3.27
N ASP A 116 -8.65 11.93 -4.57
CA ASP A 116 -9.80 12.49 -5.31
C ASP A 116 -10.85 11.41 -5.65
N PHE A 117 -10.56 10.12 -5.39
CA PHE A 117 -11.44 9.01 -5.75
C PHE A 117 -12.88 9.20 -5.26
N GLY A 118 -13.07 9.51 -3.97
CA GLY A 118 -14.39 9.82 -3.41
C GLY A 118 -14.96 11.18 -3.84
N ILE A 119 -14.09 12.17 -4.04
CA ILE A 119 -14.46 13.53 -4.49
C ILE A 119 -15.00 13.46 -5.94
N ASP A 120 -14.43 12.60 -6.77
CA ASP A 120 -14.87 12.38 -8.15
C ASP A 120 -16.16 11.53 -8.24
N GLY A 121 -16.72 11.12 -7.10
CA GLY A 121 -18.00 10.43 -7.03
C GLY A 121 -17.92 8.90 -7.13
N TYR A 122 -16.70 8.32 -7.18
CA TYR A 122 -16.55 6.86 -7.19
C TYR A 122 -16.99 6.25 -5.86
N THR A 123 -17.62 5.09 -5.95
CA THR A 123 -18.13 4.34 -4.80
C THR A 123 -17.69 2.89 -4.86
N LEU A 124 -17.56 2.26 -3.71
CA LEU A 124 -17.33 0.82 -3.62
C LEU A 124 -18.65 0.06 -3.50
N ARG A 125 -18.69 -1.19 -3.98
CA ARG A 125 -19.86 -2.05 -3.84
C ARG A 125 -20.27 -2.20 -2.39
N LEU A 126 -19.31 -2.35 -1.49
CA LEU A 126 -19.52 -2.49 -0.06
C LEU A 126 -20.31 -1.33 0.56
N GLN A 127 -20.10 -0.10 0.07
CA GLN A 127 -20.87 1.07 0.51
C GLN A 127 -22.32 1.03 0.02
N ARG A 128 -22.55 0.57 -1.22
CA ARG A 128 -23.92 0.44 -1.77
C ARG A 128 -24.73 -0.63 -1.06
N GLU A 129 -24.07 -1.66 -0.52
CA GLU A 129 -24.67 -2.72 0.26
C GLU A 129 -24.80 -2.37 1.75
N ASP A 130 -24.48 -1.11 2.14
CA ASP A 130 -24.49 -0.59 3.51
C ASP A 130 -23.71 -1.48 4.51
N ARG A 131 -22.58 -2.03 4.05
CA ARG A 131 -21.74 -2.92 4.85
C ARG A 131 -20.75 -2.15 5.70
N ARG A 132 -20.78 -2.40 6.99
CA ARG A 132 -19.79 -1.86 7.92
C ARG A 132 -18.56 -2.78 7.96
N ILE A 133 -17.54 -2.45 7.23
CA ILE A 133 -16.27 -3.18 7.26
C ILE A 133 -15.49 -2.80 8.52
N ARG A 134 -15.14 -3.79 9.33
CA ARG A 134 -14.32 -3.61 10.53
C ARG A 134 -12.86 -3.95 10.28
N LEU A 135 -12.59 -4.92 9.43
CA LEU A 135 -11.24 -5.35 9.06
C LEU A 135 -11.05 -5.24 7.55
N LEU A 136 -10.16 -4.35 7.13
CA LEU A 136 -9.76 -4.20 5.73
C LEU A 136 -8.32 -4.66 5.56
N ILE A 137 -8.10 -5.63 4.67
CA ILE A 137 -6.80 -6.25 4.43
C ILE A 137 -6.27 -5.80 3.07
N CYS A 138 -5.06 -5.31 3.01
CA CYS A 138 -4.35 -4.99 1.77
C CYS A 138 -3.36 -6.10 1.41
N VAL A 139 -3.37 -6.51 0.17
CA VAL A 139 -2.33 -7.36 -0.42
C VAL A 139 -1.74 -6.62 -1.61
N THR A 140 -0.47 -6.22 -1.50
CA THR A 140 0.25 -5.57 -2.60
C THR A 140 0.86 -6.62 -3.51
N LEU A 141 0.64 -6.45 -4.82
CA LEU A 141 1.06 -7.37 -5.88
C LEU A 141 1.77 -6.59 -6.99
N TYR A 142 2.87 -7.12 -7.51
CA TYR A 142 3.63 -6.51 -8.60
C TYR A 142 3.81 -7.48 -9.77
N ASN A 143 4.75 -8.41 -9.65
CA ASN A 143 5.05 -9.40 -10.70
C ASN A 143 5.16 -10.83 -10.11
N GLU A 144 4.69 -11.03 -8.90
CA GLU A 144 4.64 -12.33 -8.26
C GLU A 144 3.76 -13.29 -9.05
N ASP A 145 4.04 -14.56 -8.94
CA ASP A 145 3.28 -15.60 -9.62
C ASP A 145 2.00 -15.99 -8.88
N GLN A 146 1.17 -16.77 -9.55
CA GLN A 146 -0.10 -17.26 -9.01
C GLN A 146 0.08 -18.01 -7.69
N ASP A 147 1.10 -18.84 -7.55
CA ASP A 147 1.30 -19.66 -6.34
C ASP A 147 1.64 -18.78 -5.13
N THR A 148 2.42 -17.74 -5.37
CA THR A 148 2.77 -16.72 -4.36
C THR A 148 1.53 -15.97 -3.88
N LEU A 149 0.69 -15.48 -4.78
CA LEU A 149 -0.58 -14.81 -4.42
C LEU A 149 -1.54 -15.78 -3.71
N ARG A 150 -1.72 -16.98 -4.26
CA ARG A 150 -2.56 -18.03 -3.68
C ARG A 150 -2.17 -18.38 -2.26
N LYS A 151 -0.87 -18.50 -1.97
CA LYS A 151 -0.33 -18.74 -0.64
C LYS A 151 -0.82 -17.69 0.38
N THR A 152 -0.76 -16.41 0.01
CA THR A 152 -1.24 -15.32 0.86
C THR A 152 -2.75 -15.38 1.07
N LEU A 153 -3.53 -15.54 -0.01
CA LEU A 153 -4.99 -15.60 0.05
C LEU A 153 -5.50 -16.80 0.86
N LEU A 154 -4.91 -17.98 0.68
CA LEU A 154 -5.26 -19.15 1.51
C LEU A 154 -4.92 -18.93 2.98
N GLY A 155 -3.77 -18.32 3.30
CA GLY A 155 -3.45 -17.95 4.67
C GLY A 155 -4.46 -16.96 5.27
N ILE A 156 -4.97 -16.02 4.47
CA ILE A 156 -6.06 -15.12 4.89
C ILE A 156 -7.35 -15.92 5.12
N CYS A 157 -7.74 -16.80 4.20
CA CYS A 157 -8.95 -17.63 4.34
C CYS A 157 -8.89 -18.51 5.60
N ASP A 158 -7.74 -19.16 5.89
CA ASP A 158 -7.52 -19.94 7.12
C ASP A 158 -7.75 -19.07 8.38
N ASN A 159 -7.33 -17.81 8.35
CA ASN A 159 -7.53 -16.87 9.45
C ASN A 159 -8.99 -16.43 9.59
N LEU A 160 -9.69 -16.21 8.47
CA LEU A 160 -11.10 -15.79 8.48
C LEU A 160 -11.99 -16.88 9.05
N GLU A 161 -11.73 -18.13 8.74
CA GLU A 161 -12.44 -19.27 9.36
C GLU A 161 -12.34 -19.23 10.88
N VAL A 162 -11.13 -19.00 11.41
CA VAL A 162 -10.91 -18.89 12.87
C VAL A 162 -11.59 -17.66 13.47
N LEU A 163 -11.64 -16.55 12.72
CA LEU A 163 -12.28 -15.31 13.15
C LEU A 163 -13.80 -15.46 13.24
N TYR A 164 -14.44 -16.11 12.26
CA TYR A 164 -15.90 -16.21 12.19
C TYR A 164 -16.45 -17.26 13.15
N GLU A 165 -15.81 -18.43 13.27
CA GLU A 165 -16.33 -19.54 14.08
C GLU A 165 -16.04 -19.43 15.57
N LYS A 166 -14.86 -18.95 15.95
CA LYS A 166 -14.31 -19.12 17.30
C LYS A 166 -14.05 -17.80 18.02
N PHE A 167 -14.32 -16.68 17.38
CA PHE A 167 -13.99 -15.39 17.94
C PHE A 167 -15.16 -14.79 18.72
N ALA A 168 -15.23 -15.09 20.04
CA ALA A 168 -16.00 -14.26 20.95
C ALA A 168 -15.11 -13.08 21.39
N LEU A 169 -15.62 -11.85 21.25
CA LEU A 169 -14.96 -10.67 21.76
C LEU A 169 -14.78 -10.75 23.27
N ALA A 170 -13.73 -10.12 23.80
CA ALA A 170 -13.45 -10.08 25.23
C ALA A 170 -14.59 -9.47 26.07
N ASP A 171 -15.49 -8.72 25.43
CA ASP A 171 -16.68 -8.09 26.00
C ASP A 171 -17.98 -8.91 25.80
N GLY A 172 -17.87 -10.15 25.31
CA GLY A 172 -19.02 -11.05 25.07
C GLY A 172 -19.80 -10.78 23.78
N ARG A 173 -19.36 -9.83 22.94
CA ARG A 173 -19.96 -9.61 21.62
C ARG A 173 -19.58 -10.74 20.66
N LYS A 174 -20.46 -10.98 19.68
CA LYS A 174 -20.21 -11.93 18.59
C LYS A 174 -18.94 -11.53 17.83
N GLY A 175 -18.17 -12.50 17.34
CA GLY A 175 -17.00 -12.29 16.49
C GLY A 175 -17.30 -11.49 15.22
N LEU A 176 -16.30 -11.36 14.35
CA LEU A 176 -16.51 -10.74 13.05
C LEU A 176 -17.39 -11.64 12.18
N ASP A 177 -18.28 -11.01 11.42
CA ASP A 177 -18.99 -11.67 10.33
C ASP A 177 -18.19 -11.52 9.02
N TRP A 178 -18.40 -12.41 8.05
CA TRP A 178 -17.74 -12.32 6.75
C TRP A 178 -18.05 -10.99 6.03
N GLN A 179 -19.23 -10.41 6.26
CA GLN A 179 -19.64 -9.09 5.73
C GLN A 179 -18.88 -7.92 6.36
N GLU A 180 -18.20 -8.13 7.47
CA GLU A 180 -17.40 -7.11 8.17
C GLU A 180 -15.92 -7.12 7.76
N VAL A 181 -15.53 -8.02 6.84
CA VAL A 181 -14.14 -8.17 6.37
C VAL A 181 -14.06 -8.06 4.86
N ALA A 182 -13.07 -7.30 4.36
CA ALA A 182 -12.79 -7.22 2.93
C ALA A 182 -11.28 -7.29 2.67
N VAL A 183 -10.91 -7.84 1.50
CA VAL A 183 -9.53 -7.95 1.04
C VAL A 183 -9.35 -7.11 -0.22
N CYS A 184 -8.43 -6.17 -0.14
CA CYS A 184 -8.00 -5.32 -1.23
C CYS A 184 -6.71 -5.90 -1.83
N ILE A 185 -6.74 -6.39 -3.06
CA ILE A 185 -5.56 -6.82 -3.81
C ILE A 185 -5.22 -5.69 -4.78
N ILE A 186 -4.06 -5.08 -4.63
CA ILE A 186 -3.66 -3.94 -5.47
C ILE A 186 -2.47 -4.33 -6.32
N GLN A 187 -2.71 -4.46 -7.63
CA GLN A 187 -1.72 -4.77 -8.64
C GLN A 187 -1.02 -3.48 -9.11
N ASP A 188 0.29 -3.42 -8.98
CA ASP A 188 1.09 -2.26 -9.37
C ASP A 188 1.52 -2.31 -10.85
N GLY A 189 0.60 -1.85 -11.71
CA GLY A 189 0.76 -1.85 -13.16
C GLY A 189 0.26 -3.13 -13.83
N LEU A 190 -0.79 -3.03 -14.65
CA LEU A 190 -1.33 -4.16 -15.41
C LEU A 190 -0.30 -4.81 -16.35
N PRO A 191 0.57 -4.05 -17.06
CA PRO A 191 1.60 -4.65 -17.93
C PRO A 191 2.67 -5.45 -17.18
N MET A 192 2.82 -5.21 -15.88
CA MET A 192 3.79 -5.90 -15.02
C MET A 192 3.19 -7.15 -14.35
N CYS A 193 1.87 -7.31 -14.42
CA CYS A 193 1.18 -8.45 -13.81
C CYS A 193 1.62 -9.76 -14.47
N ASN A 194 1.94 -10.74 -13.64
CA ASN A 194 2.31 -12.07 -14.14
C ASN A 194 1.12 -12.72 -14.84
N GLN A 195 1.35 -13.29 -16.02
CA GLN A 195 0.31 -13.94 -16.83
C GLN A 195 -0.42 -15.07 -16.09
N SER A 196 0.28 -15.77 -15.18
CA SER A 196 -0.34 -16.80 -14.34
C SER A 196 -1.38 -16.23 -13.38
N VAL A 197 -1.14 -15.03 -12.84
CA VAL A 197 -2.10 -14.32 -11.97
C VAL A 197 -3.30 -13.85 -12.79
N VAL A 198 -3.07 -13.26 -13.98
CA VAL A 198 -4.14 -12.83 -14.88
C VAL A 198 -5.05 -14.01 -15.23
N ALA A 199 -4.44 -15.15 -15.61
CA ALA A 199 -5.20 -16.36 -15.94
C ALA A 199 -6.00 -16.89 -14.74
N ALA A 200 -5.38 -16.95 -13.55
CA ALA A 200 -6.07 -17.38 -12.33
C ALA A 200 -7.22 -16.46 -11.92
N ALA A 201 -7.01 -15.15 -11.98
CA ALA A 201 -8.03 -14.15 -11.67
C ALA A 201 -9.21 -14.22 -12.65
N THR A 202 -8.92 -14.49 -13.93
CA THR A 202 -9.97 -14.67 -14.96
C THR A 202 -10.77 -15.94 -14.70
N VAL A 203 -10.10 -17.06 -14.41
CA VAL A 203 -10.79 -18.34 -14.10
C VAL A 203 -11.65 -18.20 -12.83
N GLN A 204 -11.17 -17.47 -11.82
CA GLN A 204 -11.90 -17.23 -10.58
C GLN A 204 -12.96 -16.12 -10.69
N GLY A 205 -13.09 -15.47 -11.85
CA GLY A 205 -14.15 -14.51 -12.15
C GLY A 205 -13.98 -13.10 -11.57
N PHE A 206 -12.91 -12.80 -10.84
CA PHE A 206 -12.71 -11.45 -10.30
C PHE A 206 -11.84 -10.55 -11.21
N PHE A 207 -11.53 -11.01 -12.42
CA PHE A 207 -10.88 -10.22 -13.46
C PHE A 207 -11.37 -10.68 -14.84
N SER A 208 -11.66 -9.75 -15.74
CA SER A 208 -11.99 -10.07 -17.13
C SER A 208 -11.32 -9.08 -18.08
N PRO A 209 -10.42 -9.54 -18.95
CA PRO A 209 -9.76 -8.66 -19.92
C PRO A 209 -10.73 -8.10 -20.97
N VAL A 210 -11.90 -8.72 -21.14
CA VAL A 210 -12.89 -8.33 -22.16
C VAL A 210 -13.64 -7.06 -21.78
N VAL A 211 -13.80 -6.79 -20.48
CA VAL A 211 -14.57 -5.62 -20.00
C VAL A 211 -13.68 -4.39 -19.74
N ILE A 212 -12.35 -4.54 -19.86
CA ILE A 212 -11.41 -3.44 -19.61
C ILE A 212 -11.66 -2.30 -20.59
N GLN A 213 -11.82 -1.10 -20.05
CA GLN A 213 -11.91 0.15 -20.81
C GLN A 213 -10.62 0.95 -20.63
N GLU A 214 -9.95 1.23 -21.72
CA GLU A 214 -8.70 2.03 -21.71
C GLU A 214 -8.95 3.51 -21.45
N ASP A 215 -10.15 3.99 -21.79
CA ASP A 215 -10.61 5.35 -21.52
C ASP A 215 -12.10 5.39 -21.15
N VAL A 216 -12.52 6.46 -20.48
CA VAL A 216 -13.91 6.77 -20.19
C VAL A 216 -14.19 8.19 -20.62
N LEU A 217 -15.08 8.37 -21.59
CA LEU A 217 -15.43 9.69 -22.15
C LEU A 217 -14.20 10.51 -22.53
N GLY A 218 -13.25 9.87 -23.23
CA GLY A 218 -12.02 10.50 -23.73
C GLY A 218 -10.94 10.75 -22.68
N THR A 219 -11.12 10.30 -21.43
CA THR A 219 -10.10 10.38 -20.37
C THR A 219 -9.51 9.00 -20.11
N PRO A 220 -8.16 8.86 -20.15
CA PRO A 220 -7.50 7.58 -19.92
C PRO A 220 -7.83 7.01 -18.54
N THR A 221 -8.07 5.71 -18.48
CA THR A 221 -8.27 4.99 -17.22
C THR A 221 -6.94 4.89 -16.47
N SER A 222 -6.94 5.21 -15.18
CA SER A 222 -5.78 5.13 -14.28
C SER A 222 -5.76 3.84 -13.47
N LEU A 223 -6.96 3.33 -13.12
CA LEU A 223 -7.14 2.14 -12.31
C LEU A 223 -8.37 1.34 -12.80
N HIS A 224 -8.20 0.03 -12.91
CA HIS A 224 -9.30 -0.91 -13.15
C HIS A 224 -9.71 -1.54 -11.83
N LEU A 225 -10.94 -1.30 -11.40
CA LEU A 225 -11.48 -1.75 -10.12
C LEU A 225 -12.49 -2.88 -10.34
N PHE A 226 -12.22 -4.05 -9.79
CA PHE A 226 -13.08 -5.23 -9.83
C PHE A 226 -13.53 -5.58 -8.41
N GLU A 227 -14.81 -5.81 -8.20
CA GLU A 227 -15.37 -6.11 -6.88
C GLU A 227 -16.24 -7.35 -6.95
N TYR A 228 -15.91 -8.34 -6.13
CA TYR A 228 -16.54 -9.65 -6.16
C TYR A 228 -16.55 -10.31 -4.78
N THR A 229 -17.54 -11.15 -4.48
CA THR A 229 -17.56 -12.01 -3.31
C THR A 229 -17.17 -13.43 -3.69
N ALA A 230 -15.91 -13.78 -3.42
CA ALA A 230 -15.31 -15.05 -3.78
C ALA A 230 -15.65 -16.15 -2.77
N ARG A 231 -15.76 -17.39 -3.26
CA ARG A 231 -15.82 -18.61 -2.44
C ARG A 231 -14.65 -19.51 -2.84
N TYR A 232 -13.81 -19.87 -1.88
CA TYR A 232 -12.68 -20.76 -2.10
C TYR A 232 -12.93 -22.14 -1.52
N LYS A 233 -12.57 -23.20 -2.27
CA LYS A 233 -12.62 -24.59 -1.79
C LYS A 233 -11.40 -24.89 -0.92
N LYS A 234 -11.61 -25.62 0.19
CA LYS A 234 -10.52 -26.17 1.02
C LYS A 234 -9.78 -27.27 0.26
N HIS A 235 -8.53 -27.53 0.66
CA HIS A 235 -7.65 -28.50 0.01
C HIS A 235 -8.22 -29.92 -0.19
N ALA A 236 -9.22 -30.33 0.60
CA ALA A 236 -9.85 -31.65 0.48
C ALA A 236 -11.09 -31.67 -0.43
N GLY A 237 -11.50 -30.52 -1.00
CA GLY A 237 -12.63 -30.41 -1.95
C GLY A 237 -14.04 -30.63 -1.36
N ILE A 238 -14.15 -30.93 -0.05
CA ILE A 238 -15.42 -31.28 0.61
C ILE A 238 -16.07 -30.08 1.31
N GLU A 239 -15.26 -29.10 1.73
CA GLU A 239 -15.73 -27.93 2.46
C GLU A 239 -15.26 -26.64 1.79
N ASN A 240 -16.08 -25.61 1.87
CA ASN A 240 -15.74 -24.27 1.39
C ASN A 240 -15.23 -23.40 2.54
N TYR A 241 -14.34 -22.48 2.23
CA TYR A 241 -14.06 -21.37 3.12
C TYR A 241 -15.27 -20.43 3.20
N PRO A 242 -15.39 -19.65 4.27
CA PRO A 242 -16.36 -18.57 4.34
C PRO A 242 -16.21 -17.61 3.14
N PRO A 243 -17.30 -16.92 2.74
CA PRO A 243 -17.23 -15.95 1.66
C PRO A 243 -16.18 -14.87 1.94
N LEU A 244 -15.47 -14.45 0.89
CA LEU A 244 -14.44 -13.42 0.94
C LEU A 244 -14.80 -12.27 0.01
N GLN A 245 -15.00 -11.08 0.56
CA GLN A 245 -15.21 -9.86 -0.22
C GLN A 245 -13.87 -9.39 -0.79
N VAL A 246 -13.74 -9.41 -2.11
CA VAL A 246 -12.50 -9.06 -2.82
C VAL A 246 -12.70 -7.75 -3.58
N ILE A 247 -11.77 -6.83 -3.38
CA ILE A 247 -11.56 -5.64 -4.18
C ILE A 247 -10.24 -5.86 -4.93
N PHE A 248 -10.29 -6.12 -6.22
CA PHE A 248 -9.11 -6.26 -7.06
C PHE A 248 -8.90 -4.99 -7.87
N ALA A 249 -7.90 -4.23 -7.49
CA ALA A 249 -7.55 -2.94 -8.09
C ALA A 249 -6.26 -3.07 -8.90
N THR A 250 -6.34 -2.86 -10.21
CA THR A 250 -5.18 -2.97 -11.11
C THR A 250 -4.85 -1.60 -11.69
N LYS A 251 -3.69 -1.06 -11.34
CA LYS A 251 -3.22 0.21 -11.89
C LYS A 251 -2.82 0.04 -13.36
N THR A 252 -3.06 1.03 -14.18
CA THR A 252 -2.63 1.00 -15.60
C THR A 252 -1.11 1.18 -15.72
N LYS A 253 -0.51 1.97 -14.81
CA LYS A 253 0.94 2.25 -14.78
C LYS A 253 1.56 1.76 -13.48
N ASN A 254 2.81 1.30 -13.55
CA ASN A 254 3.61 1.05 -12.36
C ASN A 254 4.04 2.39 -11.73
N LYS A 255 3.49 2.71 -10.57
CA LYS A 255 3.84 3.89 -9.76
C LYS A 255 4.50 3.51 -8.42
N GLY A 256 4.77 2.22 -8.22
CA GLY A 256 5.44 1.68 -7.04
C GLY A 256 4.49 1.32 -5.88
N LYS A 257 5.06 0.63 -4.89
CA LYS A 257 4.32 0.11 -3.72
C LYS A 257 3.66 1.21 -2.89
N LEU A 258 4.34 2.34 -2.71
CA LEU A 258 3.82 3.45 -1.90
C LEU A 258 2.52 4.03 -2.51
N ASP A 259 2.45 4.12 -3.84
CA ASP A 259 1.23 4.51 -4.54
C ASP A 259 0.10 3.46 -4.37
N SER A 260 0.43 2.17 -4.33
CA SER A 260 -0.55 1.12 -4.01
C SER A 260 -1.10 1.27 -2.58
N HIS A 261 -0.24 1.60 -1.61
CA HIS A 261 -0.69 1.93 -0.25
C HIS A 261 -1.54 3.21 -0.22
N CYS A 262 -1.26 4.19 -1.09
CA CYS A 262 -2.06 5.40 -1.20
C CYS A 262 -3.49 5.08 -1.69
N TRP A 263 -3.66 4.25 -2.71
CA TRP A 263 -4.96 3.73 -3.13
C TRP A 263 -5.68 3.00 -2.01
N PHE A 264 -4.95 2.20 -1.24
CA PHE A 264 -5.54 1.47 -0.11
C PHE A 264 -6.03 2.41 1.00
N PHE A 265 -5.21 3.37 1.43
CA PHE A 265 -5.52 4.23 2.57
C PHE A 265 -6.37 5.44 2.17
N ASP A 266 -5.92 6.25 1.19
CA ASP A 266 -6.54 7.54 0.88
C ASP A 266 -7.78 7.40 -0.03
N ALA A 267 -7.90 6.31 -0.81
CA ALA A 267 -9.11 6.02 -1.58
C ALA A 267 -10.05 5.06 -0.82
N PHE A 268 -9.65 3.79 -0.68
CA PHE A 268 -10.58 2.75 -0.22
C PHE A 268 -10.83 2.82 1.28
N SER A 269 -9.79 2.89 2.12
CA SER A 269 -9.98 2.97 3.58
C SER A 269 -10.66 4.27 3.98
N TYR A 270 -10.38 5.38 3.30
CA TYR A 270 -11.05 6.66 3.54
C TYR A 270 -12.57 6.59 3.30
N LEU A 271 -13.00 5.87 2.25
CA LEU A 271 -14.43 5.68 1.99
C LEU A 271 -15.09 4.66 2.92
N ILE A 272 -14.40 3.57 3.25
CA ILE A 272 -14.93 2.45 4.06
C ILE A 272 -14.92 2.79 5.55
N GLN A 273 -13.95 3.57 6.04
CA GLN A 273 -13.74 3.88 7.46
C GLN A 273 -13.64 2.62 8.34
N PRO A 274 -12.75 1.67 8.03
CA PRO A 274 -12.64 0.42 8.79
C PRO A 274 -12.18 0.67 10.23
N GLU A 275 -12.39 -0.29 11.14
CA GLU A 275 -11.79 -0.20 12.48
C GLU A 275 -10.29 -0.48 12.42
N TYR A 276 -9.90 -1.49 11.63
CA TYR A 276 -8.52 -1.95 11.49
C TYR A 276 -8.14 -2.17 10.02
N CYS A 277 -6.91 -1.79 9.70
CA CYS A 277 -6.26 -2.05 8.42
C CYS A 277 -5.11 -3.03 8.64
N VAL A 278 -4.92 -4.00 7.75
CA VAL A 278 -3.77 -4.92 7.77
C VAL A 278 -3.10 -4.92 6.41
N LEU A 279 -1.78 -4.82 6.39
CA LEU A 279 -0.98 -4.89 5.17
C LEU A 279 -0.25 -6.23 5.08
N PHE A 280 -0.32 -6.86 3.92
CA PHE A 280 0.50 -7.99 3.53
C PHE A 280 1.15 -7.74 2.17
N ASP A 281 2.39 -8.19 2.00
CA ASP A 281 2.96 -8.36 0.67
C ASP A 281 2.54 -9.72 0.10
N ALA A 282 2.35 -9.82 -1.21
CA ALA A 282 2.17 -11.10 -1.87
C ALA A 282 3.35 -12.02 -1.56
N GLY A 283 3.07 -13.29 -1.21
CA GLY A 283 4.04 -14.25 -0.69
C GLY A 283 4.13 -14.31 0.84
N THR A 284 3.59 -13.34 1.55
CA THR A 284 3.46 -13.43 3.02
C THR A 284 2.22 -14.21 3.40
N ARG A 285 2.40 -15.32 4.10
CA ARG A 285 1.31 -16.18 4.57
C ARG A 285 1.03 -15.94 6.05
N PRO A 286 -0.09 -15.33 6.43
CA PRO A 286 -0.50 -15.30 7.83
C PRO A 286 -0.84 -16.71 8.33
N MET A 287 -0.38 -17.06 9.54
CA MET A 287 -0.72 -18.31 10.18
C MET A 287 -2.17 -18.24 10.72
N PRO A 288 -2.89 -19.36 10.86
CA PRO A 288 -4.35 -19.38 11.07
C PRO A 288 -4.91 -18.56 12.25
N THR A 289 -4.07 -18.16 13.21
CA THR A 289 -4.49 -17.36 14.38
C THR A 289 -3.96 -15.92 14.35
N ALA A 290 -3.23 -15.53 13.31
CA ALA A 290 -2.55 -14.24 13.24
C ALA A 290 -3.52 -13.05 13.29
N LEU A 291 -4.56 -13.05 12.47
CA LEU A 291 -5.55 -11.97 12.44
C LEU A 291 -6.40 -11.93 13.71
N LYS A 292 -6.70 -13.10 14.31
CA LYS A 292 -7.35 -13.16 15.60
C LYS A 292 -6.51 -12.48 16.68
N ALA A 293 -5.20 -12.75 16.73
CA ALA A 293 -4.28 -12.12 17.68
C ALA A 293 -4.25 -10.60 17.47
N VAL A 294 -4.18 -10.13 16.22
CA VAL A 294 -4.23 -8.71 15.86
C VAL A 294 -5.51 -8.05 16.37
N CYS A 295 -6.68 -8.58 16.01
CA CYS A 295 -7.97 -8.01 16.38
C CYS A 295 -8.17 -8.02 17.91
N THR A 296 -7.83 -9.12 18.58
CA THR A 296 -7.93 -9.23 20.04
C THR A 296 -7.04 -8.19 20.73
N HIS A 297 -5.82 -8.00 20.23
CA HIS A 297 -4.89 -7.05 20.80
C HIS A 297 -5.39 -5.60 20.67
N PHE A 298 -5.85 -5.19 19.50
CA PHE A 298 -6.45 -3.86 19.30
C PHE A 298 -7.69 -3.60 20.16
N GLN A 299 -8.53 -4.62 20.36
CA GLN A 299 -9.72 -4.50 21.21
C GLN A 299 -9.34 -4.34 22.68
N ARG A 300 -8.35 -5.10 23.13
CA ARG A 300 -7.89 -5.07 24.52
C ARG A 300 -7.17 -3.77 24.88
N TYR A 301 -6.46 -3.17 23.90
CA TYR A 301 -5.63 -2.00 24.12
C TYR A 301 -6.01 -0.85 23.15
N PRO A 302 -6.97 0.01 23.53
CA PRO A 302 -7.44 1.10 22.66
C PRO A 302 -6.37 2.11 22.27
N ASN A 303 -5.32 2.26 23.07
CA ASN A 303 -4.20 3.18 22.81
C ASN A 303 -3.13 2.58 21.86
N VAL A 304 -3.28 1.35 21.40
CA VAL A 304 -2.41 0.79 20.37
C VAL A 304 -2.87 1.32 19.02
N GLY A 305 -2.00 2.12 18.39
CA GLY A 305 -2.27 2.72 17.07
C GLY A 305 -1.86 1.80 15.92
N ALA A 306 -0.77 1.07 16.08
CA ALA A 306 -0.34 0.06 15.14
C ALA A 306 0.46 -1.05 15.82
N LEU A 307 0.53 -2.19 15.14
CA LEU A 307 1.27 -3.34 15.63
C LEU A 307 1.85 -4.17 14.49
N THR A 308 2.85 -4.98 14.81
CA THR A 308 3.36 -6.03 13.92
C THR A 308 3.48 -7.34 14.68
N GLY A 309 3.44 -8.44 13.94
CA GLY A 309 3.65 -9.78 14.48
C GLY A 309 5.04 -10.36 14.22
N GLU A 310 5.23 -11.64 14.55
CA GLU A 310 6.44 -12.38 14.23
C GLU A 310 6.45 -12.75 12.74
N LEU A 311 7.44 -12.27 11.99
CA LEU A 311 7.73 -12.74 10.64
C LEU A 311 8.70 -13.91 10.72
N LYS A 312 8.31 -15.07 10.19
CA LYS A 312 9.14 -16.25 10.07
C LYS A 312 9.63 -16.41 8.63
N VAL A 313 10.87 -16.83 8.48
CA VAL A 313 11.42 -17.20 7.17
C VAL A 313 10.87 -18.56 6.76
N GLU A 314 10.26 -18.66 5.60
CA GLU A 314 9.82 -19.92 5.04
C GLU A 314 11.04 -20.77 4.63
N ARG A 315 11.03 -22.06 4.98
CA ARG A 315 12.11 -23.00 4.64
C ARG A 315 13.52 -22.45 4.95
N PRO A 316 13.80 -22.08 6.22
CA PRO A 316 15.00 -21.31 6.61
C PRO A 316 16.31 -22.04 6.29
N TYR A 317 16.31 -23.36 6.18
CA TYR A 317 17.52 -24.18 5.96
C TYR A 317 17.73 -24.56 4.50
N ARG A 318 16.93 -24.04 3.56
CA ARG A 318 17.06 -24.36 2.14
C ARG A 318 18.35 -23.80 1.51
N THR A 319 18.79 -22.62 1.95
CA THR A 319 20.01 -21.98 1.45
C THR A 319 20.74 -21.29 2.61
N PHE A 320 22.06 -21.09 2.47
CA PHE A 320 22.85 -20.34 3.44
C PHE A 320 22.28 -18.92 3.68
N LEU A 321 21.88 -18.23 2.61
CA LEU A 321 21.28 -16.89 2.73
C LEU A 321 19.94 -16.91 3.48
N ALA A 322 19.12 -17.94 3.30
CA ALA A 322 17.88 -18.10 4.06
C ALA A 322 18.17 -18.32 5.55
N SER A 323 19.19 -19.14 5.88
CA SER A 323 19.60 -19.38 7.26
C SER A 323 20.11 -18.11 7.94
N VAL A 324 20.89 -17.27 7.24
CA VAL A 324 21.35 -15.97 7.76
C VAL A 324 20.18 -15.06 8.06
N GLN A 325 19.22 -14.91 7.14
CA GLN A 325 18.02 -14.11 7.32
C GLN A 325 17.14 -14.66 8.46
N PHE A 326 17.03 -15.98 8.58
CA PHE A 326 16.32 -16.61 9.70
C PHE A 326 16.93 -16.23 11.04
N CYS A 327 18.26 -16.34 11.19
CA CYS A 327 18.95 -15.93 12.42
C CYS A 327 18.73 -14.46 12.73
N GLU A 328 18.87 -13.58 11.74
CA GLU A 328 18.65 -12.14 11.88
C GLU A 328 17.23 -11.80 12.34
N TRP A 329 16.21 -12.34 11.64
CA TRP A 329 14.82 -12.09 12.01
C TRP A 329 14.49 -12.67 13.39
N LYS A 330 15.02 -13.86 13.70
CA LYS A 330 14.78 -14.48 15.00
C LYS A 330 15.37 -13.66 16.15
N VAL A 331 16.57 -13.13 16.00
CA VAL A 331 17.19 -12.23 16.98
C VAL A 331 16.37 -10.95 17.13
N SER A 332 15.96 -10.35 16.03
CA SER A 332 15.11 -9.14 16.05
C SER A 332 13.78 -9.39 16.79
N HIS A 333 13.10 -10.49 16.51
CA HIS A 333 11.80 -10.81 17.13
C HIS A 333 11.91 -11.31 18.58
N LEU A 334 13.05 -11.85 19.00
CA LEU A 334 13.26 -12.31 20.39
C LEU A 334 13.77 -11.20 21.31
N LEU A 335 14.57 -10.27 20.82
CA LEU A 335 15.25 -9.27 21.63
C LEU A 335 14.79 -7.84 21.30
N GLN A 336 14.94 -7.41 20.04
CA GLN A 336 14.74 -6.01 19.67
C GLN A 336 13.26 -5.62 19.75
N LYS A 337 12.38 -6.30 19.03
CA LYS A 337 10.94 -5.98 18.98
C LYS A 337 10.23 -5.98 20.33
N PRO A 338 10.48 -6.97 21.26
CA PRO A 338 9.89 -6.92 22.59
C PRO A 338 10.34 -5.72 23.42
N ILE A 339 11.63 -5.32 23.33
CA ILE A 339 12.14 -4.14 24.05
C ILE A 339 11.50 -2.86 23.52
N GLU A 340 11.48 -2.66 22.20
CA GLU A 340 10.82 -1.55 21.53
C GLU A 340 9.32 -1.50 21.90
N SER A 341 8.64 -2.64 21.94
CA SER A 341 7.23 -2.75 22.32
C SER A 341 6.96 -2.32 23.76
N ILE A 342 7.83 -2.66 24.72
CA ILE A 342 7.73 -2.19 26.11
C ILE A 342 7.84 -0.68 26.17
N CYS A 343 8.77 -0.09 25.42
CA CYS A 343 8.89 1.36 25.26
C CYS A 343 7.68 1.95 24.51
N GLY A 344 7.00 1.15 23.70
CA GLY A 344 5.80 1.47 22.92
C GLY A 344 6.07 2.25 21.65
N PHE A 345 7.28 2.13 21.14
CA PHE A 345 7.67 2.59 19.83
C PHE A 345 8.40 1.45 19.09
N LEU A 346 7.96 1.16 17.88
CA LEU A 346 8.64 0.21 17.00
C LEU A 346 9.37 1.00 15.93
N THR A 347 10.63 0.68 15.72
CA THR A 347 11.47 1.35 14.70
C THR A 347 11.00 1.08 13.28
N VAL A 348 10.26 0.00 13.06
CA VAL A 348 9.69 -0.37 11.77
C VAL A 348 8.43 -1.23 11.94
N LEU A 349 7.41 -0.88 11.18
CA LEU A 349 6.23 -1.71 10.91
C LEU A 349 6.39 -2.29 9.50
N PRO A 350 6.85 -3.54 9.35
CA PRO A 350 7.17 -4.09 8.04
C PRO A 350 5.96 -4.09 7.11
N GLY A 351 6.11 -3.60 5.88
CA GLY A 351 5.04 -3.65 4.89
C GLY A 351 4.58 -5.07 4.55
N ALA A 352 5.42 -6.08 4.85
CA ALA A 352 5.07 -7.49 4.66
C ALA A 352 4.04 -8.00 5.68
N PHE A 353 4.05 -7.48 6.91
CA PHE A 353 3.02 -7.77 7.93
C PHE A 353 2.95 -6.65 8.96
N SER A 354 1.98 -5.77 8.82
CA SER A 354 1.68 -4.71 9.79
C SER A 354 0.18 -4.48 9.87
N ALA A 355 -0.28 -4.04 11.03
CA ALA A 355 -1.68 -3.75 11.28
C ALA A 355 -1.83 -2.38 11.95
N PHE A 356 -2.87 -1.67 11.60
CA PHE A 356 -3.12 -0.29 11.99
C PHE A 356 -4.56 -0.12 12.47
N ARG A 357 -4.74 0.67 13.51
CA ARG A 357 -6.04 1.25 13.82
C ARG A 357 -6.28 2.41 12.85
N TRP A 358 -7.39 2.41 12.12
CA TRP A 358 -7.67 3.45 11.12
C TRP A 358 -7.53 4.86 11.71
N LEU A 359 -8.18 5.12 12.84
CA LEU A 359 -8.11 6.43 13.50
C LEU A 359 -6.69 6.86 13.93
N ALA A 360 -5.75 5.95 14.03
CA ALA A 360 -4.36 6.27 14.37
C ALA A 360 -3.56 6.74 13.16
N VAL A 361 -3.85 6.21 11.97
CA VAL A 361 -3.12 6.55 10.73
C VAL A 361 -3.79 7.67 9.94
N ASP A 362 -5.11 7.78 9.98
CA ASP A 362 -5.87 8.80 9.26
C ASP A 362 -5.37 10.24 9.56
N GLY A 363 -5.33 11.07 8.52
CA GLY A 363 -4.94 12.48 8.57
C GLY A 363 -3.43 12.72 8.48
N GLU A 364 -2.83 13.40 9.47
CA GLU A 364 -1.42 13.83 9.42
C GLU A 364 -0.42 12.66 9.23
N PRO A 365 -0.56 11.49 9.90
CA PRO A 365 0.37 10.39 9.70
C PRO A 365 0.41 9.91 8.25
N LEU A 366 -0.74 9.69 7.60
CA LEU A 366 -0.78 9.29 6.18
C LEU A 366 -0.27 10.39 5.26
N ARG A 367 -0.61 11.65 5.51
CA ARG A 367 -0.11 12.78 4.72
C ARG A 367 1.43 12.84 4.74
N ARG A 368 2.07 12.59 5.88
CA ARG A 368 3.53 12.51 6.00
C ARG A 368 4.10 11.25 5.35
N TYR A 369 3.40 10.14 5.49
CA TYR A 369 3.78 8.86 4.87
C TYR A 369 3.83 8.97 3.35
N PHE A 370 2.84 9.63 2.74
CA PHE A 370 2.75 9.80 1.28
C PHE A 370 3.43 11.06 0.75
N TYR A 371 4.01 11.90 1.59
CA TYR A 371 4.65 13.14 1.16
C TYR A 371 5.72 12.89 0.09
N GLY A 372 6.53 11.84 0.24
CA GLY A 372 7.53 11.45 -0.75
C GLY A 372 6.96 11.05 -2.12
N LEU A 373 5.72 10.57 -2.17
CA LEU A 373 5.03 10.25 -3.42
C LEU A 373 4.61 11.50 -4.18
N TYR A 374 4.02 12.47 -3.48
CA TYR A 374 3.48 13.68 -4.10
C TYR A 374 4.54 14.74 -4.42
N SER A 375 5.65 14.75 -3.71
CA SER A 375 6.71 15.76 -3.81
C SER A 375 7.98 15.25 -4.49
N GLN A 376 7.93 14.15 -5.25
CA GLN A 376 9.13 13.50 -5.84
C GLN A 376 10.05 14.46 -6.61
N ALA A 377 9.50 15.44 -7.33
CA ALA A 377 10.28 16.41 -8.10
C ALA A 377 11.00 17.45 -7.21
N GLU A 378 10.55 17.64 -5.98
CA GLU A 378 11.00 18.68 -5.04
C GLU A 378 11.86 18.13 -3.90
N LEU A 379 11.93 16.79 -3.74
CA LEU A 379 12.66 16.17 -2.65
C LEU A 379 14.15 16.49 -2.74
N ASN A 380 14.70 16.98 -1.63
CA ASN A 380 16.15 17.10 -1.48
C ASN A 380 16.78 15.71 -1.24
N ALA A 381 18.11 15.64 -1.29
CA ALA A 381 18.84 14.37 -1.15
C ALA A 381 18.60 13.69 0.22
N PHE A 382 18.34 14.45 1.29
CA PHE A 382 18.03 13.93 2.61
C PHE A 382 16.64 13.26 2.60
N GLU A 383 15.62 13.98 2.15
CA GLU A 383 14.24 13.49 2.05
C GLU A 383 14.13 12.27 1.16
N ALA A 384 14.76 12.32 -0.01
CA ALA A 384 14.76 11.21 -0.94
C ALA A 384 15.36 9.92 -0.35
N ASN A 385 16.42 10.01 0.46
CA ASN A 385 16.96 8.85 1.19
C ASN A 385 16.08 8.43 2.38
N MET A 386 15.43 9.37 3.05
CA MET A 386 14.48 9.10 4.14
C MET A 386 13.30 8.27 3.64
N TYR A 387 12.73 8.62 2.48
CA TYR A 387 11.60 7.89 1.88
C TYR A 387 11.97 6.54 1.24
N LEU A 388 13.23 6.09 1.31
CA LEU A 388 13.58 4.69 1.05
C LEU A 388 13.08 3.70 2.12
N ALA A 389 12.68 4.22 3.30
CA ALA A 389 12.11 3.46 4.41
C ALA A 389 10.91 4.23 4.99
N GLU A 390 9.92 4.46 4.15
CA GLU A 390 8.70 5.21 4.43
C GLU A 390 7.91 4.64 5.61
N ASP A 391 7.95 3.33 5.81
CA ASP A 391 7.32 2.61 6.92
C ASP A 391 7.83 3.07 8.30
N ARG A 392 9.09 3.53 8.39
CA ARG A 392 9.65 4.10 9.61
C ARG A 392 9.14 5.49 9.92
N ILE A 393 8.85 6.28 8.88
CA ILE A 393 8.23 7.60 9.02
C ILE A 393 6.83 7.42 9.61
N LEU A 394 6.06 6.48 9.09
CA LEU A 394 4.72 6.18 9.59
C LEU A 394 4.74 5.78 11.07
N CYS A 395 5.75 5.01 11.51
CA CYS A 395 5.93 4.66 12.92
C CYS A 395 6.02 5.92 13.81
N LEU A 396 6.85 6.88 13.43
CA LEU A 396 7.00 8.11 14.18
C LEU A 396 5.70 8.95 14.17
N GLU A 397 5.10 9.12 13.00
CA GLU A 397 3.94 9.99 12.83
C GLU A 397 2.70 9.49 13.60
N ILE A 398 2.52 8.17 13.74
CA ILE A 398 1.47 7.60 14.58
C ILE A 398 1.69 7.97 16.06
N VAL A 399 2.91 7.82 16.56
CA VAL A 399 3.24 8.13 17.96
C VAL A 399 3.24 9.64 18.22
N ALA A 400 3.62 10.44 17.21
CA ALA A 400 3.65 11.89 17.26
C ALA A 400 2.31 12.56 16.88
N LYS A 401 1.23 11.80 16.68
CA LYS A 401 -0.07 12.33 16.29
C LYS A 401 -0.60 13.28 17.37
N LYS A 402 -0.93 14.52 16.96
CA LYS A 402 -1.34 15.62 17.85
C LYS A 402 -2.53 15.25 18.74
N GLY A 403 -2.41 15.52 20.04
CA GLY A 403 -3.46 15.27 21.02
C GLY A 403 -3.71 13.80 21.35
N CYS A 404 -3.04 12.85 20.69
CA CYS A 404 -3.24 11.42 20.87
C CYS A 404 -2.18 10.80 21.80
N GLN A 405 -2.44 9.52 22.19
CA GLN A 405 -1.55 8.74 23.06
C GLN A 405 -1.24 7.37 22.44
N TYR A 406 -1.18 7.30 21.11
CA TYR A 406 -0.97 6.04 20.43
C TYR A 406 0.41 5.45 20.70
N ARG A 407 0.45 4.11 20.76
CA ARG A 407 1.64 3.29 20.92
C ARG A 407 1.77 2.31 19.77
N LEU A 408 2.99 1.87 19.52
CA LEU A 408 3.29 0.79 18.60
C LEU A 408 3.69 -0.44 19.42
N GLU A 409 3.13 -1.59 19.10
CA GLU A 409 3.37 -2.80 19.88
C GLU A 409 3.69 -4.01 18.99
N TYR A 410 4.47 -4.94 19.54
CA TYR A 410 4.78 -6.23 18.93
C TYR A 410 3.93 -7.33 19.56
N VAL A 411 3.24 -8.08 18.72
CA VAL A 411 2.33 -9.17 19.13
C VAL A 411 2.91 -10.49 18.68
N LYS A 412 3.54 -11.22 19.60
CA LYS A 412 4.24 -12.48 19.32
C LYS A 412 3.32 -13.58 18.78
N GLU A 413 2.05 -13.57 19.17
CA GLU A 413 1.03 -14.54 18.77
C GLU A 413 0.55 -14.32 17.32
N ALA A 414 0.72 -13.11 16.79
CA ALA A 414 0.43 -12.79 15.41
C ALA A 414 1.62 -13.21 14.54
N VAL A 415 1.54 -14.37 13.92
CA VAL A 415 2.65 -14.97 13.16
C VAL A 415 2.34 -14.99 11.68
N ALA A 416 3.30 -14.60 10.84
CA ALA A 416 3.26 -14.78 9.40
C ALA A 416 4.57 -15.36 8.87
N GLU A 417 4.51 -16.09 7.76
CA GLU A 417 5.68 -16.63 7.05
C GLU A 417 5.91 -15.83 5.78
N ALA A 418 7.17 -15.50 5.50
CA ALA A 418 7.56 -14.79 4.28
C ALA A 418 8.77 -15.46 3.62
N ASP A 419 8.85 -15.33 2.30
CA ASP A 419 9.94 -15.90 1.51
C ASP A 419 11.25 -15.10 1.73
N PRO A 420 12.38 -15.79 1.97
CA PRO A 420 13.67 -15.14 2.07
C PRO A 420 14.21 -14.76 0.69
N VAL A 421 15.01 -13.69 0.65
CA VAL A 421 15.77 -13.36 -0.56
C VAL A 421 16.84 -14.45 -0.82
N THR A 422 16.78 -15.06 -2.01
CA THR A 422 17.65 -16.21 -2.35
C THR A 422 18.93 -15.81 -3.07
N ARG A 423 18.98 -14.63 -3.69
CA ARG A 423 20.16 -14.13 -4.43
C ARG A 423 20.93 -13.10 -3.61
N LEU A 424 22.27 -13.23 -3.56
CA LEU A 424 23.13 -12.32 -2.80
C LEU A 424 23.00 -10.86 -3.26
N ILE A 425 22.97 -10.62 -4.56
CA ILE A 425 22.83 -9.27 -5.12
C ILE A 425 21.50 -8.65 -4.69
N GLY A 426 20.40 -9.41 -4.71
CA GLY A 426 19.09 -8.97 -4.22
C GLY A 426 19.14 -8.61 -2.73
N LEU A 427 19.78 -9.44 -1.91
CA LEU A 427 19.96 -9.18 -0.49
C LEU A 427 20.77 -7.89 -0.26
N MET A 428 21.85 -7.69 -1.00
CA MET A 428 22.66 -6.46 -0.88
C MET A 428 21.88 -5.20 -1.27
N LYS A 429 21.12 -5.24 -2.38
CA LYS A 429 20.24 -4.14 -2.80
C LYS A 429 19.20 -3.81 -1.71
N GLN A 430 18.56 -4.84 -1.14
CA GLN A 430 17.58 -4.70 -0.06
C GLN A 430 18.23 -4.07 1.19
N ARG A 431 19.37 -4.58 1.63
CA ARG A 431 20.09 -4.08 2.83
C ARG A 431 20.60 -2.65 2.64
N ARG A 432 21.08 -2.30 1.46
CA ARG A 432 21.47 -0.92 1.15
C ARG A 432 20.28 0.04 1.36
N ARG A 433 19.11 -0.31 0.82
CA ARG A 433 17.90 0.49 1.00
C ARG A 433 17.52 0.62 2.48
N TRP A 434 17.52 -0.48 3.22
CA TRP A 434 17.17 -0.48 4.64
C TRP A 434 18.13 0.31 5.49
N LEU A 435 19.43 0.16 5.29
CA LEU A 435 20.46 0.89 6.07
C LEU A 435 20.36 2.39 5.84
N ASN A 436 20.32 2.81 4.58
CA ASN A 436 20.20 4.23 4.26
C ASN A 436 18.90 4.81 4.82
N GLY A 437 17.77 4.21 4.51
CA GLY A 437 16.46 4.67 4.99
C GLY A 437 16.38 4.72 6.51
N THR A 438 16.94 3.72 7.23
CA THR A 438 16.99 3.72 8.70
C THR A 438 17.75 4.91 9.26
N PHE A 439 18.93 5.21 8.70
CA PHE A 439 19.75 6.32 9.15
C PHE A 439 19.01 7.66 9.00
N PHE A 440 18.45 7.93 7.82
CA PHE A 440 17.78 9.20 7.57
C PHE A 440 16.43 9.32 8.31
N ALA A 441 15.69 8.22 8.45
CA ALA A 441 14.46 8.20 9.26
C ALA A 441 14.75 8.44 10.75
N MET A 442 15.91 7.97 11.26
CA MET A 442 16.35 8.26 12.62
C MET A 442 16.64 9.75 12.80
N LEU A 443 17.35 10.37 11.86
CA LEU A 443 17.61 11.82 11.90
C LEU A 443 16.30 12.63 11.83
N TYR A 444 15.34 12.19 11.02
CA TYR A 444 14.01 12.76 10.98
C TYR A 444 13.30 12.65 12.33
N ALA A 445 13.37 11.51 12.99
CA ALA A 445 12.77 11.28 14.30
C ALA A 445 13.37 12.21 15.37
N LEU A 446 14.69 12.37 15.38
CA LEU A 446 15.38 13.30 16.28
C LEU A 446 14.98 14.76 16.03
N GLY A 447 14.89 15.17 14.76
CA GLY A 447 14.46 16.52 14.37
C GLY A 447 13.03 16.84 14.79
N ASN A 448 12.15 15.82 14.90
CA ASN A 448 10.76 15.94 15.30
C ASN A 448 10.49 15.64 16.78
N MET A 449 11.53 15.45 17.60
CA MET A 449 11.39 15.16 19.03
C MET A 449 10.62 16.26 19.78
N SER A 450 10.76 17.52 19.39
CA SER A 450 10.01 18.65 19.97
C SER A 450 8.50 18.46 19.88
N ARG A 451 7.99 17.87 18.79
CA ARG A 451 6.54 17.58 18.61
C ARG A 451 6.04 16.60 19.66
N ILE A 452 6.84 15.57 19.99
CA ILE A 452 6.48 14.60 21.04
C ILE A 452 6.35 15.29 22.39
N TRP A 453 7.17 16.30 22.69
CA TRP A 453 7.08 17.03 23.93
C TRP A 453 5.95 18.06 23.98
N SER A 454 5.69 18.78 22.89
CA SER A 454 4.75 19.90 22.85
C SER A 454 3.33 19.55 22.40
N GLU A 455 3.17 18.60 21.45
CA GLU A 455 1.89 18.42 20.75
C GLU A 455 1.14 17.15 21.17
N VAL A 456 1.84 16.16 21.71
CA VAL A 456 1.28 14.83 21.98
C VAL A 456 0.75 14.71 23.40
N GLY A 457 -0.35 13.99 23.59
CA GLY A 457 -1.01 13.76 24.88
C GLY A 457 -0.35 12.72 25.80
N HIS A 458 0.87 12.24 25.48
CA HIS A 458 1.57 11.27 26.33
C HIS A 458 1.91 11.81 27.71
N SER A 459 1.93 10.94 28.73
CA SER A 459 2.38 11.31 30.07
C SER A 459 3.86 11.71 30.05
N PHE A 460 4.28 12.51 31.04
CA PHE A 460 5.68 12.96 31.16
C PHE A 460 6.69 11.80 31.19
N ILE A 461 6.40 10.75 31.98
CA ILE A 461 7.25 9.56 32.07
C ILE A 461 7.40 8.90 30.69
N ARG A 462 6.30 8.80 29.94
CA ARG A 462 6.34 8.19 28.62
C ARG A 462 7.15 9.03 27.62
N LYS A 463 7.02 10.35 27.64
CA LYS A 463 7.85 11.24 26.82
C LYS A 463 9.35 11.07 27.14
N LEU A 464 9.68 10.89 28.41
CA LEU A 464 11.05 10.60 28.84
C LEU A 464 11.55 9.24 28.31
N VAL A 465 10.73 8.18 28.43
CA VAL A 465 11.07 6.83 27.89
C VAL A 465 11.30 6.89 26.40
N LEU A 466 10.41 7.53 25.62
CA LEU A 466 10.58 7.71 24.19
C LEU A 466 11.87 8.48 23.85
N THR A 467 12.17 9.54 24.60
CA THR A 467 13.41 10.31 24.40
C THR A 467 14.64 9.44 24.62
N MET A 468 14.65 8.65 25.70
CA MET A 468 15.76 7.73 25.98
C MET A 468 15.89 6.65 24.92
N GLU A 469 14.78 6.13 24.42
CA GLU A 469 14.76 5.15 23.34
C GLU A 469 15.34 5.73 22.04
N PHE A 470 14.92 6.93 21.63
CA PHE A 470 15.48 7.58 20.43
C PHE A 470 16.97 7.89 20.57
N LEU A 471 17.42 8.34 21.75
CA LEU A 471 18.84 8.55 22.02
C LEU A 471 19.62 7.23 21.94
N TYR A 472 19.09 6.16 22.54
CA TYR A 472 19.68 4.83 22.45
C TYR A 472 19.78 4.32 21.02
N LEU A 473 18.68 4.40 20.24
CA LEU A 473 18.64 3.98 18.85
C LEU A 473 19.59 4.80 17.97
N THR A 474 19.71 6.10 18.25
CA THR A 474 20.69 6.97 17.59
C THR A 474 22.11 6.52 17.88
N LEU A 475 22.43 6.28 19.15
CA LEU A 475 23.75 5.80 19.55
C LEU A 475 24.06 4.46 18.89
N VAL A 476 23.13 3.49 18.92
CA VAL A 476 23.31 2.18 18.29
C VAL A 476 23.49 2.31 16.79
N THR A 477 22.72 3.17 16.14
CA THR A 477 22.83 3.39 14.68
C THR A 477 24.17 4.03 14.32
N LEU A 478 24.59 5.07 15.05
CA LEU A 478 25.88 5.74 14.82
C LEU A 478 27.04 4.80 15.12
N VAL A 479 27.05 4.17 16.29
CA VAL A 479 28.13 3.25 16.68
C VAL A 479 28.14 2.00 15.82
N GLY A 480 26.99 1.34 15.65
CA GLY A 480 26.87 0.10 14.87
C GLY A 480 27.20 0.28 13.39
N THR A 481 26.73 1.36 12.79
CA THR A 481 26.92 1.59 11.34
C THR A 481 28.32 2.12 11.02
N TRP A 482 28.86 3.02 11.86
CA TRP A 482 30.11 3.74 11.55
C TRP A 482 31.32 3.14 12.22
N PHE A 483 31.18 2.63 13.45
CA PHE A 483 32.29 2.13 14.23
C PHE A 483 32.39 0.61 14.28
N GLY A 484 31.27 -0.13 14.20
CA GLY A 484 31.27 -1.58 14.37
C GLY A 484 32.17 -2.29 13.35
N ILE A 485 32.14 -1.87 12.10
CA ILE A 485 32.98 -2.44 11.05
C ILE A 485 34.44 -2.01 11.25
N GLY A 486 34.67 -0.76 11.62
CA GLY A 486 36.01 -0.25 11.94
C GLY A 486 36.64 -1.03 13.10
N ILE A 487 35.91 -1.21 14.21
CA ILE A 487 36.36 -2.00 15.37
C ILE A 487 36.65 -3.46 14.96
N PHE A 488 35.80 -4.07 14.13
CA PHE A 488 36.04 -5.42 13.62
C PHE A 488 37.38 -5.53 12.87
N PHE A 489 37.68 -4.56 11.99
CA PHE A 489 38.94 -4.55 11.27
C PHE A 489 40.15 -4.28 12.18
N VAL A 490 40.02 -3.37 13.15
CA VAL A 490 41.09 -3.13 14.16
C VAL A 490 41.32 -4.41 14.97
N MET A 491 40.27 -5.09 15.43
CA MET A 491 40.45 -6.38 16.13
C MET A 491 41.07 -7.45 15.23
N LEU A 492 40.64 -7.54 13.95
CA LEU A 492 41.19 -8.50 13.01
C LEU A 492 42.68 -8.24 12.74
N THR A 493 43.08 -6.98 12.50
CA THR A 493 44.49 -6.61 12.28
C THR A 493 45.32 -6.84 13.52
N THR A 494 44.82 -6.52 14.72
CA THR A 494 45.50 -6.78 15.99
C THR A 494 45.67 -8.29 16.23
N LEU A 495 44.65 -9.09 15.95
CA LEU A 495 44.72 -10.54 16.03
C LEU A 495 45.73 -11.12 15.03
N LEU A 496 45.76 -10.61 13.80
CA LEU A 496 46.76 -11.02 12.80
C LEU A 496 48.18 -10.58 13.24
N GLU A 497 48.34 -9.39 13.80
CA GLU A 497 49.62 -8.90 14.35
C GLU A 497 50.14 -9.80 15.48
N VAL A 498 49.24 -10.15 16.43
CA VAL A 498 49.58 -11.03 17.56
C VAL A 498 49.79 -12.49 17.10
N ALA A 499 48.99 -12.99 16.18
CA ALA A 499 49.08 -14.37 15.73
C ALA A 499 50.31 -14.66 14.85
N PHE A 500 50.77 -13.65 14.12
CA PHE A 500 51.87 -13.86 13.18
C PHE A 500 53.21 -13.27 13.61
N ASP A 501 53.32 -12.53 14.70
CA ASP A 501 54.55 -11.82 15.18
C ASP A 501 55.51 -11.47 14.01
N GLY A 502 54.90 -11.00 12.92
CA GLY A 502 55.46 -11.02 11.60
C GLY A 502 56.33 -9.82 11.27
N PRO A 503 57.04 -9.90 10.17
CA PRO A 503 57.94 -8.85 9.72
C PRO A 503 57.18 -7.54 9.45
N GLY A 504 57.86 -6.39 9.56
CA GLY A 504 57.27 -5.05 9.46
C GLY A 504 56.48 -4.77 8.17
N TRP A 505 56.72 -5.53 7.10
CA TRP A 505 55.96 -5.44 5.86
C TRP A 505 54.50 -5.95 6.00
N LEU A 506 54.23 -6.96 6.86
CA LEU A 506 52.89 -7.49 7.10
C LEU A 506 52.06 -6.47 7.92
N LYS A 507 52.70 -5.78 8.86
CA LYS A 507 52.10 -4.65 9.59
C LYS A 507 51.75 -3.50 8.66
N ALA A 508 52.65 -3.16 7.72
CA ALA A 508 52.36 -2.14 6.70
C ALA A 508 51.17 -2.49 5.79
N ILE A 509 51.00 -3.78 5.46
CA ILE A 509 49.79 -4.23 4.72
C ILE A 509 48.53 -4.05 5.57
N GLY A 510 48.57 -4.40 6.87
CA GLY A 510 47.44 -4.22 7.78
C GLY A 510 46.99 -2.76 7.85
N TYR A 511 47.91 -1.83 8.13
CA TYR A 511 47.60 -0.39 8.12
C TYR A 511 47.16 0.13 6.76
N GLY A 512 47.71 -0.40 5.66
CA GLY A 512 47.28 -0.04 4.31
C GLY A 512 45.82 -0.46 4.03
N VAL A 513 45.41 -1.64 4.49
CA VAL A 513 44.04 -2.12 4.39
C VAL A 513 43.07 -1.27 5.23
N GLU A 514 43.45 -0.89 6.45
CA GLU A 514 42.64 0.00 7.30
C GLU A 514 42.44 1.38 6.68
N LEU A 515 43.51 2.00 6.15
CA LEU A 515 43.43 3.29 5.47
C LEU A 515 42.58 3.21 4.19
N LEU A 516 42.73 2.13 3.42
CA LEU A 516 41.91 1.89 2.24
C LEU A 516 40.44 1.74 2.63
N TYR A 517 40.14 1.01 3.69
CA TYR A 517 38.78 0.84 4.19
C TYR A 517 38.19 2.18 4.64
N LEU A 518 38.90 2.97 5.43
CA LEU A 518 38.43 4.30 5.83
C LEU A 518 38.16 5.20 4.61
N PHE A 519 39.04 5.17 3.61
CA PHE A 519 38.89 5.90 2.36
C PHE A 519 37.63 5.45 1.58
N LEU A 520 37.40 4.14 1.48
CA LEU A 520 36.20 3.59 0.84
C LEU A 520 34.93 3.98 1.60
N MET A 521 34.96 4.01 2.93
CA MET A 521 33.85 4.47 3.77
C MET A 521 33.51 5.94 3.51
N ILE A 522 34.49 6.80 3.41
CA ILE A 522 34.32 8.23 3.11
C ILE A 522 33.75 8.40 1.68
N ILE A 523 34.29 7.68 0.70
CA ILE A 523 33.77 7.70 -0.67
C ILE A 523 32.32 7.23 -0.69
N GLN A 524 32.02 6.12 -0.02
CA GLN A 524 30.65 5.59 0.06
C GLN A 524 29.68 6.60 0.66
N LEU A 525 30.10 7.30 1.71
CA LEU A 525 29.32 8.38 2.32
C LEU A 525 29.06 9.52 1.31
N ILE A 526 30.11 10.00 0.62
CA ILE A 526 29.98 11.07 -0.38
C ILE A 526 29.07 10.64 -1.53
N ILE A 527 29.19 9.41 -2.03
CA ILE A 527 28.35 8.88 -3.08
C ILE A 527 26.89 8.80 -2.60
N ASN A 528 26.63 8.31 -1.40
CA ASN A 528 25.28 8.20 -0.86
C ASN A 528 24.62 9.58 -0.65
N LEU A 529 25.39 10.60 -0.25
CA LEU A 529 24.88 11.97 -0.10
C LEU A 529 24.62 12.67 -1.44
N LYS A 530 25.37 12.31 -2.49
CA LYS A 530 25.22 12.90 -3.84
C LYS A 530 24.21 12.17 -4.73
N ASN A 531 24.04 10.88 -4.54
CA ASN A 531 23.08 10.11 -5.32
C ASN A 531 21.66 10.42 -4.83
N LYS A 532 20.91 11.15 -5.65
CA LYS A 532 19.46 11.11 -5.53
C LYS A 532 19.04 9.66 -5.74
N PRO A 533 18.17 9.09 -4.89
CA PRO A 533 17.57 7.79 -5.18
C PRO A 533 16.97 7.86 -6.58
N GLU A 534 17.21 6.86 -7.41
CA GLU A 534 16.50 6.75 -8.68
C GLU A 534 15.00 6.77 -8.38
N PRO A 535 14.20 7.53 -9.16
CA PRO A 535 12.76 7.48 -9.02
C PRO A 535 12.32 6.01 -9.02
N VAL A 536 11.34 5.69 -8.20
CA VAL A 536 10.85 4.33 -7.92
C VAL A 536 10.52 3.56 -9.21
N GLU A 537 10.28 4.26 -10.33
CA GLU A 537 10.06 3.68 -11.65
C GLU A 537 11.18 2.75 -12.18
N LYS A 538 12.41 2.84 -11.65
CA LYS A 538 13.55 2.04 -12.14
C LYS A 538 14.07 0.98 -11.16
N VAL A 539 13.50 0.88 -9.98
CA VAL A 539 13.82 -0.24 -9.09
C VAL A 539 12.91 -1.43 -9.44
N SER A 540 13.10 -1.96 -10.63
CA SER A 540 12.67 -3.32 -10.95
C SER A 540 13.25 -4.25 -9.88
N CYS A 541 12.40 -4.84 -9.07
CA CYS A 541 12.79 -5.85 -8.09
C CYS A 541 13.23 -7.17 -8.74
N CYS A 542 13.38 -7.21 -10.08
CA CYS A 542 13.68 -8.41 -10.83
C CYS A 542 14.77 -8.12 -11.87
N ASP A 543 16.00 -8.49 -11.54
CA ASP A 543 16.94 -9.18 -12.40
C ASP A 543 17.73 -10.19 -11.57
#